data_2d644351479bb8c42e31867868f44cf0
#
_entry.id   2d644351479bb8c42e31867868f44cf0
#
_cell.length_a   1.000
_cell.length_b   1.000
_cell.length_c   1.000
_cell.angle_alpha   90.00
_cell.angle_beta   90.00
_cell.angle_gamma   90.00
#
_symmetry.space_group_name_H-M   'P 1'
#
loop_
_entity.id
_entity.type
_entity.pdbx_description
1 polymer ?
#
loop_
_entity_poly.entity_id
_entity_poly.type
_entity_poly.pdbx_seq_one_letter_code
_entity_poly.pdbx_strand_id
1 'polypeptide(L)'
;RQGWNQSVDLCAWHTALEMGKSVIGMESLEEQVASLESVPLGRVTAFFRGCRSWKGYARRNIHSYLDGDLEGMLGTSTEFPSRTEQIIDGRNQRFRERMRPFLEEGRAAVFVGSAHMLQLRDMLAEDGFTVRQAYPTWRHRLRAAIRGRNGG
;
A
#
# COMPACT_ATOMS: atom_id res chain seq x y z
N ARG A 1 -22.46 7.05 10.24
CA ARG A 1 -21.04 6.95 10.65
C ARG A 1 -20.65 5.49 10.60
N GLN A 2 -20.08 5.04 9.52
CA GLN A 2 -19.36 3.77 9.52
C GLN A 2 -18.03 4.04 10.21
N GLY A 3 -17.87 3.56 11.44
CA GLY A 3 -16.63 3.66 12.18
C GLY A 3 -15.59 2.73 11.54
N TRP A 4 -14.53 3.28 11.04
CA TRP A 4 -13.33 2.53 10.65
C TRP A 4 -12.59 2.21 11.95
N ASN A 5 -12.95 1.10 12.58
CA ASN A 5 -12.45 0.77 13.92
C ASN A 5 -11.20 -0.11 13.89
N GLN A 6 -10.80 -0.62 12.70
CA GLN A 6 -9.65 -1.50 12.57
C GLN A 6 -8.92 -1.21 11.25
N SER A 7 -7.59 -1.07 11.30
CA SER A 7 -6.75 -1.06 10.12
C SER A 7 -6.49 -2.50 9.65
N VAL A 8 -6.22 -2.67 8.36
CA VAL A 8 -5.84 -3.98 7.78
C VAL A 8 -4.59 -4.53 8.46
N ASP A 9 -3.64 -3.64 8.79
CA ASP A 9 -2.38 -4.01 9.45
C ASP A 9 -2.62 -4.60 10.84
N LEU A 10 -3.48 -3.97 11.64
CA LEU A 10 -3.84 -4.47 12.97
C LEU A 10 -4.61 -5.80 12.89
N CYS A 11 -5.53 -5.94 11.93
CA CYS A 11 -6.22 -7.21 11.71
C CYS A 11 -5.23 -8.32 11.33
N ALA A 12 -4.32 -8.06 10.41
CA ALA A 12 -3.30 -9.02 10.01
C ALA A 12 -2.39 -9.41 11.18
N TRP A 13 -1.97 -8.41 11.98
CA TRP A 13 -1.17 -8.60 13.18
C TRP A 13 -1.85 -9.52 14.20
N HIS A 14 -3.08 -9.20 14.60
CA HIS A 14 -3.83 -10.00 15.56
C HIS A 14 -4.09 -11.42 15.04
N THR A 15 -4.52 -11.56 13.78
CA THR A 15 -4.74 -12.87 13.17
C THR A 15 -3.47 -13.72 13.18
N ALA A 16 -2.32 -13.13 12.86
CA ALA A 16 -1.05 -13.84 12.87
C ALA A 16 -0.69 -14.32 14.28
N LEU A 17 -0.87 -13.49 15.30
CA LEU A 17 -0.64 -13.88 16.70
C LEU A 17 -1.58 -15.00 17.14
N GLU A 18 -2.88 -14.92 16.82
CA GLU A 18 -3.87 -15.97 17.10
C GLU A 18 -3.51 -17.30 16.42
N MET A 19 -2.89 -17.24 15.25
CA MET A 19 -2.39 -18.41 14.52
C MET A 19 -1.02 -18.90 15.03
N GLY A 20 -0.45 -18.32 16.07
CA GLY A 20 0.87 -18.66 16.59
C GLY A 20 2.02 -18.34 15.61
N LYS A 21 1.85 -17.36 14.74
CA LYS A 21 2.87 -16.93 13.78
C LYS A 21 3.77 -15.85 14.37
N SER A 22 5.04 -15.85 13.98
CA SER A 22 5.94 -14.75 14.26
C SER A 22 5.53 -13.51 13.47
N VAL A 23 5.52 -12.36 14.12
CA VAL A 23 5.19 -11.08 13.51
C VAL A 23 6.36 -10.12 13.69
N ILE A 24 6.77 -9.47 12.62
CA ILE A 24 7.94 -8.59 12.61
C ILE A 24 7.56 -7.26 11.95
N GLY A 25 7.95 -6.15 12.59
CA GLY A 25 7.79 -4.82 12.02
C GLY A 25 8.80 -4.58 10.89
N MET A 26 8.32 -4.05 9.78
CA MET A 26 9.17 -3.66 8.65
C MET A 26 9.92 -2.34 8.90
N GLU A 27 9.47 -1.55 9.87
CA GLU A 27 10.10 -0.31 10.34
C GLU A 27 10.02 -0.22 11.86
N SER A 28 10.96 0.50 12.46
CA SER A 28 10.80 0.95 13.83
C SER A 28 9.90 2.19 13.91
N LEU A 29 9.44 2.54 15.09
CA LEU A 29 8.65 3.75 15.32
C LEU A 29 9.47 5.00 14.95
N GLU A 30 10.74 5.03 15.32
CA GLU A 30 11.67 6.14 15.05
C GLU A 30 11.86 6.35 13.54
N GLU A 31 12.02 5.27 12.77
CA GLU A 31 12.13 5.31 11.31
C GLU A 31 10.85 5.83 10.66
N GLN A 32 9.69 5.43 11.19
CA GLN A 32 8.41 5.90 10.69
C GLN A 32 8.21 7.39 10.99
N VAL A 33 8.54 7.83 12.21
CA VAL A 33 8.48 9.24 12.60
C VAL A 33 9.42 10.08 11.75
N ALA A 34 10.68 9.66 11.59
CA ALA A 34 11.65 10.36 10.75
C ALA A 34 11.18 10.49 9.29
N SER A 35 10.53 9.45 8.76
CA SER A 35 9.95 9.50 7.40
C SER A 35 8.81 10.52 7.31
N LEU A 36 7.96 10.63 8.33
CA LEU A 36 6.88 11.61 8.37
C LEU A 36 7.40 13.04 8.54
N GLU A 37 8.39 13.24 9.40
CA GLU A 37 9.02 14.54 9.64
C GLU A 37 9.78 15.08 8.40
N SER A 38 10.26 14.18 7.54
CA SER A 38 10.92 14.55 6.29
C SER A 38 9.95 15.13 5.23
N VAL A 39 8.65 15.06 5.45
CA VAL A 39 7.66 15.61 4.51
C VAL A 39 7.71 17.14 4.52
N PRO A 40 8.03 17.81 3.41
CA PRO A 40 8.08 19.26 3.37
C PRO A 40 6.71 19.89 3.72
N LEU A 41 6.70 20.83 4.66
CA LEU A 41 5.49 21.51 5.10
C LEU A 41 4.71 22.15 3.94
N GLY A 42 5.42 22.64 2.92
CA GLY A 42 4.80 23.18 1.70
C GLY A 42 3.92 22.18 0.97
N ARG A 43 4.33 20.90 0.93
CA ARG A 43 3.52 19.82 0.33
C ARG A 43 2.27 19.53 1.15
N VAL A 44 2.42 19.48 2.47
CA VAL A 44 1.28 19.31 3.40
C VAL A 44 0.27 20.43 3.20
N THR A 45 0.75 21.69 3.18
CA THR A 45 -0.09 22.87 2.97
C THR A 45 -0.79 22.83 1.60
N ALA A 46 -0.06 22.47 0.54
CA ALA A 46 -0.65 22.36 -0.80
C ALA A 46 -1.74 21.28 -0.87
N PHE A 47 -1.53 20.14 -0.20
CA PHE A 47 -2.54 19.09 -0.10
C PHE A 47 -3.83 19.58 0.58
N PHE A 48 -3.72 20.28 1.70
CA PHE A 48 -4.90 20.84 2.38
C PHE A 48 -5.60 21.93 1.55
N ARG A 49 -4.85 22.75 0.83
CA ARG A 49 -5.43 23.73 -0.10
C ARG A 49 -6.22 23.06 -1.23
N GLY A 50 -5.81 21.86 -1.65
CA GLY A 50 -6.48 21.06 -2.66
C GLY A 50 -7.69 20.25 -2.16
N CYS A 51 -8.20 20.47 -0.95
CA CYS A 51 -9.23 19.62 -0.33
C CYS A 51 -10.53 19.49 -1.15
N ARG A 52 -10.84 20.45 -2.02
CA ARG A 52 -12.00 20.37 -2.92
C ARG A 52 -11.91 19.20 -3.91
N SER A 53 -10.70 18.78 -4.27
CA SER A 53 -10.45 17.64 -5.19
C SER A 53 -10.46 16.27 -4.50
N TRP A 54 -10.40 16.22 -3.16
CA TRP A 54 -10.23 14.95 -2.43
C TRP A 54 -11.31 13.92 -2.70
N LYS A 55 -12.57 14.36 -2.87
CA LYS A 55 -13.67 13.44 -3.19
C LYS A 55 -13.46 12.73 -4.53
N GLY A 56 -13.01 13.48 -5.55
CA GLY A 56 -12.69 12.92 -6.86
C GLY A 56 -11.46 12.00 -6.80
N TYR A 57 -10.43 12.43 -6.09
CA TYR A 57 -9.25 11.64 -5.84
C TYR A 57 -9.59 10.30 -5.15
N ALA A 58 -10.32 10.33 -4.04
CA ALA A 58 -10.72 9.13 -3.32
C ALA A 58 -11.52 8.17 -4.19
N ARG A 59 -12.44 8.70 -5.03
CA ARG A 59 -13.24 7.89 -5.95
C ARG A 59 -12.35 7.17 -6.97
N ARG A 60 -11.42 7.87 -7.61
CA ARG A 60 -10.47 7.26 -8.58
C ARG A 60 -9.64 6.17 -7.91
N ASN A 61 -9.07 6.44 -6.75
CA ASN A 61 -8.27 5.45 -6.02
C ASN A 61 -9.06 4.21 -5.62
N ILE A 62 -10.32 4.37 -5.19
CA ILE A 62 -11.19 3.23 -4.88
C ILE A 62 -11.44 2.38 -6.14
N HIS A 63 -11.71 2.99 -7.29
CA HIS A 63 -11.88 2.24 -8.54
C HIS A 63 -10.63 1.47 -8.91
N SER A 64 -9.48 2.13 -8.98
CA SER A 64 -8.20 1.48 -9.31
C SER A 64 -7.87 0.35 -8.33
N TYR A 65 -8.12 0.56 -7.03
CA TYR A 65 -7.93 -0.48 -6.02
C TYR A 65 -8.83 -1.71 -6.25
N LEU A 66 -10.12 -1.50 -6.51
CA LEU A 66 -11.06 -2.59 -6.75
C LEU A 66 -10.79 -3.35 -8.06
N ASP A 67 -10.23 -2.65 -9.04
CA ASP A 67 -9.86 -3.23 -10.34
C ASP A 67 -8.47 -3.91 -10.30
N GLY A 68 -7.71 -3.72 -9.20
CA GLY A 68 -6.34 -4.21 -9.08
C GLY A 68 -5.34 -3.42 -9.94
N ASP A 69 -5.73 -2.21 -10.37
CA ASP A 69 -4.90 -1.31 -11.17
C ASP A 69 -3.97 -0.50 -10.23
N LEU A 70 -2.82 -1.09 -9.90
CA LEU A 70 -1.82 -0.45 -9.05
C LEU A 70 -1.19 0.78 -9.73
N GLU A 71 -1.00 0.73 -11.03
CA GLU A 71 -0.41 1.84 -11.79
C GLU A 71 -1.34 3.04 -11.81
N GLY A 72 -2.63 2.83 -12.06
CA GLY A 72 -3.65 3.87 -11.96
C GLY A 72 -3.80 4.46 -10.56
N MET A 73 -3.62 3.65 -9.51
CA MET A 73 -3.57 4.14 -8.12
C MET A 73 -2.38 5.04 -7.85
N LEU A 74 -1.23 4.75 -8.45
CA LEU A 74 0.04 5.39 -8.14
C LEU A 74 0.41 6.51 -9.11
N GLY A 75 -0.19 6.53 -10.29
CA GLY A 75 -0.01 7.59 -11.29
C GLY A 75 -0.40 9.00 -10.81
N THR A 76 -1.19 9.09 -9.74
CA THR A 76 -1.55 10.34 -9.05
C THR A 76 -0.70 10.60 -7.80
N SER A 77 0.50 10.04 -7.74
CA SER A 77 1.38 10.01 -6.57
C SER A 77 1.73 11.38 -5.98
N THR A 78 1.69 12.43 -6.79
CA THR A 78 2.03 13.79 -6.36
C THR A 78 0.97 14.45 -5.45
N GLU A 79 -0.24 13.93 -5.42
CA GLU A 79 -1.33 14.54 -4.63
C GLU A 79 -1.17 14.28 -3.12
N PHE A 80 -0.54 13.17 -2.71
CA PHE A 80 -0.35 12.85 -1.29
C PHE A 80 1.02 13.31 -0.80
N PRO A 81 1.12 14.09 0.29
CA PRO A 81 2.37 14.72 0.72
C PRO A 81 3.53 13.76 0.97
N SER A 82 3.27 12.58 1.51
CA SER A 82 4.28 11.57 1.83
C SER A 82 4.66 10.67 0.64
N ARG A 83 4.01 10.82 -0.51
CA ARG A 83 4.35 10.06 -1.73
C ARG A 83 5.43 10.80 -2.52
N THR A 84 6.63 10.87 -2.00
CA THR A 84 7.81 11.34 -2.72
C THR A 84 8.73 10.16 -2.99
N GLU A 85 9.47 10.21 -4.08
CA GLU A 85 10.48 9.20 -4.39
C GLU A 85 11.40 8.97 -3.18
N GLN A 86 11.94 10.04 -2.60
CA GLN A 86 12.84 9.95 -1.46
C GLN A 86 12.25 9.20 -0.27
N ILE A 87 10.96 9.45 0.06
CA ILE A 87 10.31 8.78 1.18
C ILE A 87 9.96 7.33 0.81
N ILE A 88 9.43 7.10 -0.37
CA ILE A 88 9.04 5.76 -0.82
C ILE A 88 10.29 4.90 -1.05
N ASP A 89 11.29 5.40 -1.78
CA ASP A 89 12.48 4.64 -2.14
C ASP A 89 13.32 4.27 -0.92
N GLY A 90 13.56 5.22 -0.02
CA GLY A 90 14.31 4.95 1.20
C GLY A 90 13.62 3.93 2.11
N ARG A 91 12.28 3.93 2.16
CA ARG A 91 11.51 2.92 2.91
C ARG A 91 11.52 1.58 2.19
N ASN A 92 11.37 1.56 0.88
CA ASN A 92 11.36 0.32 0.10
C ASN A 92 12.69 -0.42 0.18
N GLN A 93 13.81 0.31 0.21
CA GLN A 93 15.11 -0.31 0.41
C GLN A 93 15.18 -1.04 1.76
N ARG A 94 14.75 -0.39 2.86
CA ARG A 94 14.68 -1.03 4.18
C ARG A 94 13.71 -2.22 4.21
N PHE A 95 12.55 -2.09 3.57
CA PHE A 95 11.59 -3.18 3.47
C PHE A 95 12.18 -4.38 2.74
N ARG A 96 12.83 -4.16 1.59
CA ARG A 96 13.54 -5.19 0.82
C ARG A 96 14.55 -5.93 1.68
N GLU A 97 15.42 -5.20 2.38
CA GLU A 97 16.45 -5.79 3.23
C GLU A 97 15.86 -6.62 4.38
N ARG A 98 14.80 -6.12 5.02
CA ARG A 98 14.18 -6.77 6.17
C ARG A 98 13.29 -7.95 5.82
N MET A 99 12.60 -7.91 4.67
CA MET A 99 11.73 -9.02 4.27
C MET A 99 12.50 -10.16 3.58
N ARG A 100 13.61 -9.87 2.94
CA ARG A 100 14.36 -10.81 2.13
C ARG A 100 14.67 -12.15 2.83
N PRO A 101 15.23 -12.20 4.06
CA PRO A 101 15.51 -13.46 4.73
C PRO A 101 14.27 -14.36 4.88
N PHE A 102 13.11 -13.74 5.21
CA PHE A 102 11.86 -14.48 5.39
C PHE A 102 11.25 -14.95 4.07
N LEU A 103 11.44 -14.20 2.99
CA LEU A 103 11.03 -14.62 1.65
C LEU A 103 11.90 -15.77 1.14
N GLU A 104 13.20 -15.76 1.41
CA GLU A 104 14.14 -16.84 1.06
C GLU A 104 13.83 -18.14 1.82
N GLU A 105 13.43 -18.05 3.09
CA GLU A 105 12.95 -19.21 3.86
C GLU A 105 11.60 -19.76 3.32
N GLY A 106 10.83 -18.94 2.60
CA GLY A 106 9.51 -19.26 2.12
C GLY A 106 8.41 -19.17 3.19
N ARG A 107 7.15 -19.17 2.74
CA ARG A 107 5.96 -19.14 3.64
C ARG A 107 5.83 -17.88 4.50
N ALA A 108 6.29 -16.73 4.01
CA ALA A 108 6.06 -15.43 4.59
C ALA A 108 4.90 -14.69 3.92
N ALA A 109 4.18 -13.87 4.69
CA ALA A 109 3.22 -12.90 4.19
C ALA A 109 3.66 -11.50 4.62
N VAL A 110 3.76 -10.57 3.67
CA VAL A 110 4.20 -9.20 3.91
C VAL A 110 3.04 -8.24 3.60
N PHE A 111 2.71 -7.37 4.53
CA PHE A 111 1.68 -6.37 4.39
C PHE A 111 2.32 -4.99 4.29
N VAL A 112 2.12 -4.33 3.17
CA VAL A 112 2.66 -2.97 2.89
C VAL A 112 1.60 -2.10 2.25
N GLY A 113 1.72 -0.80 2.42
CA GLY A 113 0.86 0.15 1.72
C GLY A 113 1.02 0.04 0.20
N SER A 114 -0.08 0.22 -0.55
CA SER A 114 -0.08 0.11 -2.02
C SER A 114 0.97 0.97 -2.72
N ALA A 115 1.34 2.12 -2.12
CA ALA A 115 2.37 3.01 -2.65
C ALA A 115 3.76 2.36 -2.79
N HIS A 116 4.02 1.31 -2.02
CA HIS A 116 5.29 0.59 -2.02
C HIS A 116 5.34 -0.55 -3.04
N MET A 117 4.18 -1.05 -3.47
CA MET A 117 4.09 -2.34 -4.15
C MET A 117 4.78 -2.39 -5.51
N LEU A 118 4.66 -1.35 -6.35
CA LEU A 118 5.26 -1.37 -7.69
C LEU A 118 6.79 -1.47 -7.61
N GLN A 119 7.40 -0.60 -6.85
CA GLN A 119 8.86 -0.59 -6.73
C GLN A 119 9.37 -1.84 -5.99
N LEU A 120 8.68 -2.30 -4.94
CA LEU A 120 9.06 -3.56 -4.28
C LEU A 120 8.93 -4.77 -5.21
N ARG A 121 7.93 -4.80 -6.10
CA ARG A 121 7.82 -5.82 -7.14
C ARG A 121 9.09 -5.88 -8.00
N ASP A 122 9.52 -4.71 -8.47
CA ASP A 122 10.66 -4.60 -9.37
C ASP A 122 11.97 -4.94 -8.62
N MET A 123 12.16 -4.44 -7.40
CA MET A 123 13.28 -4.78 -6.54
C MET A 123 13.38 -6.29 -6.22
N LEU A 124 12.25 -6.94 -5.93
CA LEU A 124 12.22 -8.39 -5.69
C LEU A 124 12.52 -9.19 -6.95
N ALA A 125 12.07 -8.71 -8.11
CA ALA A 125 12.43 -9.35 -9.39
C ALA A 125 13.93 -9.24 -9.68
N GLU A 126 14.56 -8.11 -9.37
CA GLU A 126 16.02 -7.94 -9.43
C GLU A 126 16.76 -8.88 -8.49
N ASP A 127 16.19 -9.19 -7.32
CA ASP A 127 16.73 -10.18 -6.36
C ASP A 127 16.56 -11.65 -6.82
N GLY A 128 15.92 -11.85 -7.98
CA GLY A 128 15.72 -13.19 -8.56
C GLY A 128 14.41 -13.86 -8.14
N PHE A 129 13.51 -13.17 -7.43
CA PHE A 129 12.19 -13.70 -7.13
C PHE A 129 11.28 -13.63 -8.35
N THR A 130 10.46 -14.66 -8.55
CA THR A 130 9.37 -14.61 -9.54
C THR A 130 8.16 -13.93 -8.93
N VAL A 131 7.91 -12.67 -9.29
CA VAL A 131 6.78 -11.89 -8.77
C VAL A 131 5.61 -11.94 -9.74
N ARG A 132 4.43 -12.33 -9.24
CA ARG A 132 3.20 -12.39 -10.03
C ARG A 132 2.08 -11.63 -9.32
N GLN A 133 1.39 -10.80 -10.07
CA GLN A 133 0.17 -10.16 -9.56
C GLN A 133 -0.95 -11.20 -9.47
N ALA A 134 -1.49 -11.40 -8.26
CA ALA A 134 -2.68 -12.19 -8.06
C ALA A 134 -3.91 -11.31 -8.27
N TYR A 135 -4.69 -11.62 -9.29
CA TYR A 135 -5.96 -10.95 -9.52
C TYR A 135 -7.04 -11.49 -8.57
N PRO A 136 -8.02 -10.66 -8.19
CA PRO A 136 -9.18 -11.14 -7.45
C PRO A 136 -9.81 -12.34 -8.17
N THR A 137 -10.32 -13.30 -7.42
CA THR A 137 -11.00 -14.45 -7.99
C THR A 137 -12.14 -13.99 -8.92
N TRP A 138 -12.52 -14.84 -9.91
CA TRP A 138 -13.61 -14.54 -10.84
C TRP A 138 -14.90 -14.03 -10.16
N ARG A 139 -15.17 -14.46 -8.93
CA ARG A 139 -16.30 -13.97 -8.12
C ARG A 139 -16.20 -12.49 -7.77
N HIS A 140 -15.00 -11.97 -7.50
CA HIS A 140 -14.76 -10.55 -7.27
C HIS A 140 -14.89 -9.75 -8.57
N ARG A 141 -14.37 -10.27 -9.68
CA ARG A 141 -14.51 -9.66 -11.02
C ARG A 141 -15.98 -9.56 -11.44
N LEU A 142 -16.77 -10.60 -11.18
CA LEU A 142 -18.20 -10.60 -11.50
C LEU A 142 -18.97 -9.58 -10.64
N ARG A 143 -18.66 -9.47 -9.35
CA ARG A 143 -19.27 -8.48 -8.45
C ARG A 143 -18.89 -7.06 -8.84
N ALA A 144 -17.65 -6.79 -9.24
CA ALA A 144 -17.20 -5.51 -9.72
C ALA A 144 -17.90 -5.13 -11.04
N ALA A 145 -18.03 -6.07 -11.98
CA ALA A 145 -18.74 -5.87 -13.24
C ALA A 145 -20.25 -5.59 -13.05
N ILE A 146 -20.89 -6.24 -12.08
CA ILE A 146 -22.32 -6.02 -11.75
C ILE A 146 -22.51 -4.64 -11.09
N ARG A 147 -21.62 -4.22 -10.21
CA ARG A 147 -21.69 -2.91 -9.55
C ARG A 147 -21.41 -1.75 -10.51
N GLY A 148 -20.52 -1.93 -11.47
CA GLY A 148 -20.24 -0.92 -12.51
C GLY A 148 -21.41 -0.68 -13.48
N ARG A 149 -22.32 -1.65 -13.64
CA ARG A 149 -23.54 -1.52 -14.49
C ARG A 149 -24.70 -0.79 -13.81
N ASN A 150 -24.72 -0.72 -12.47
CA ASN A 150 -25.82 -0.10 -11.71
C ASN A 150 -25.51 1.33 -11.24
N GLY A 151 -24.43 1.95 -11.72
CA GLY A 151 -23.97 3.29 -11.33
C GLY A 151 -23.88 4.29 -12.48
N GLY A 152 -24.57 3.99 -13.61
CA GLY A 152 -24.71 4.92 -14.73
C GLY A 152 -26.03 5.67 -14.69
#